data_4c87337bf73cd7062927961b5be2036b
#
_entry.id   4c87337bf73cd7062927961b5be2036b
#
_cell.length_a   1.000
_cell.length_b   1.000
_cell.length_c   1.000
_cell.angle_alpha   90.00
_cell.angle_beta   90.00
_cell.angle_gamma   90.00
#
_symmetry.space_group_name_H-M   'P 1'
#
loop_
_entity.id
_entity.type
_entity.pdbx_description
1 polymer ?
#
loop_
_entity_poly.entity_id
_entity_poly.type
_entity_poly.pdbx_seq_one_letter_code
_entity_poly.pdbx_strand_id
1 'polypeptide(L)'
;MRKLLIAMLSSTLLCATFPLMAQDLQGDMDILKGALRTVQKTDDKAEMVRALTDMRTAAADAKTHTPDKLEGQAADSAQMKDYHAVLDTLIGQIDDSLKLANAGDLAGAKEEAKKFAATRNAGHKQFR
;
A
#
# COMPACT_ATOMS: atom_id res chain seq x y z
N MET A 1 45.66 14.60 -24.19
CA MET A 1 45.23 14.44 -23.63
C MET A 1 44.07 14.47 -23.42
N ARG A 2 43.43 14.20 -23.30
CA ARG A 2 42.39 14.11 -23.08
C ARG A 2 41.69 14.33 -22.38
N LYS A 3 40.91 14.71 -22.19
CA LYS A 3 40.21 15.02 -21.51
C LYS A 3 39.18 14.47 -21.34
N LEU A 4 38.91 13.98 -20.69
CA LEU A 4 37.98 13.48 -20.21
C LEU A 4 37.04 14.32 -19.86
N LEU A 5 36.33 14.68 -20.56
CA LEU A 5 35.09 15.00 -20.38
C LEU A 5 34.35 13.95 -19.87
N ILE A 6 34.49 13.81 -18.73
CA ILE A 6 33.53 13.27 -18.02
C ILE A 6 32.43 14.17 -18.13
N ALA A 7 31.68 13.95 -19.06
CA ALA A 7 30.35 14.26 -18.98
C ALA A 7 29.88 13.70 -17.69
N MET A 8 29.94 14.48 -16.71
CA MET A 8 29.14 14.32 -15.62
C MET A 8 27.79 14.33 -16.14
N LEU A 9 27.42 13.18 -16.49
CA LEU A 9 26.07 12.84 -16.44
C LEU A 9 25.75 12.92 -14.98
N SER A 10 25.55 14.11 -14.53
CA SER A 10 24.66 14.27 -13.45
C SER A 10 23.31 13.87 -14.00
N SER A 11 23.08 12.59 -14.02
CA SER A 11 21.74 12.16 -13.86
C SER A 11 21.36 12.73 -12.53
N THR A 12 20.91 13.95 -12.56
CA THR A 12 19.95 14.35 -11.61
C THR A 12 18.84 13.35 -11.77
N LEU A 13 18.97 12.28 -11.04
CA LEU A 13 17.82 11.53 -10.66
C LEU A 13 16.96 12.56 -10.00
N LEU A 14 16.13 13.18 -10.80
CA LEU A 14 15.01 13.89 -10.30
C LEU A 14 14.17 12.80 -9.64
N CYS A 15 14.54 12.49 -8.43
CA CYS A 15 13.57 11.97 -7.51
C CYS A 15 12.54 13.07 -7.44
N ALA A 16 11.57 12.99 -8.31
CA ALA A 16 10.34 13.66 -8.07
C ALA A 16 9.84 13.05 -6.76
N THR A 17 10.38 13.55 -5.68
CA THR A 17 9.69 13.47 -4.43
C THR A 17 8.45 14.30 -4.67
N PHE A 18 7.45 13.67 -5.27
CA PHE A 18 6.12 14.15 -5.06
C PHE A 18 5.99 14.17 -3.55
N PRO A 19 5.80 15.34 -2.95
CA PRO A 19 5.40 15.31 -1.56
C PRO A 19 4.23 14.35 -1.55
N LEU A 20 4.34 13.32 -0.76
CA LEU A 20 3.20 12.52 -0.41
C LEU A 20 2.24 13.52 0.22
N MET A 21 1.46 14.17 -0.63
CA MET A 21 0.29 14.87 -0.21
C MET A 21 -0.48 13.84 0.57
N ALA A 22 -0.62 14.08 1.87
CA ALA A 22 -1.41 13.22 2.71
C ALA A 22 -2.70 12.94 1.95
N GLN A 23 -2.82 11.73 1.42
CA GLN A 23 -4.02 11.30 0.75
C GLN A 23 -5.12 11.31 1.80
N ASP A 24 -6.33 11.68 1.42
CA ASP A 24 -7.46 11.44 2.29
C ASP A 24 -7.78 9.93 2.30
N LEU A 25 -8.65 9.52 3.18
CA LEU A 25 -8.98 8.10 3.31
C LEU A 25 -9.54 7.53 2.00
N GLN A 26 -10.33 8.31 1.27
CA GLN A 26 -10.86 7.88 -0.03
C GLN A 26 -9.73 7.67 -1.04
N GLY A 27 -8.74 8.56 -1.05
CA GLY A 27 -7.56 8.40 -1.90
C GLY A 27 -6.79 7.13 -1.58
N ASP A 28 -6.64 6.81 -0.29
CA ASP A 28 -6.01 5.56 0.13
C ASP A 28 -6.79 4.34 -0.34
N MET A 29 -8.12 4.38 -0.23
CA MET A 29 -8.98 3.29 -0.71
C MET A 29 -8.87 3.11 -2.22
N ASP A 30 -8.77 4.19 -2.98
CA ASP A 30 -8.59 4.13 -4.43
C ASP A 30 -7.25 3.51 -4.82
N ILE A 31 -6.18 3.84 -4.10
CA ILE A 31 -4.86 3.24 -4.31
C ILE A 31 -4.92 1.74 -4.00
N LEU A 32 -5.49 1.36 -2.87
CA LEU A 32 -5.64 -0.04 -2.49
C LEU A 32 -6.41 -0.83 -3.55
N LYS A 33 -7.49 -0.29 -4.05
CA LYS A 33 -8.31 -0.94 -5.07
C LYS A 33 -7.56 -1.12 -6.38
N GLY A 34 -6.93 -0.05 -6.87
CA GLY A 34 -6.20 -0.07 -8.14
C GLY A 34 -4.97 -0.98 -8.08
N ALA A 35 -4.21 -0.88 -7.00
CA ALA A 35 -3.02 -1.70 -6.81
C ALA A 35 -3.36 -3.20 -6.64
N LEU A 36 -4.46 -3.51 -5.96
CA LEU A 36 -4.90 -4.91 -5.85
C LEU A 36 -5.23 -5.51 -7.22
N ARG A 37 -5.84 -4.75 -8.10
CA ARG A 37 -6.09 -5.21 -9.47
C ARG A 37 -4.79 -5.53 -10.19
N THR A 38 -3.78 -4.69 -10.04
CA THR A 38 -2.46 -4.92 -10.62
C THR A 38 -1.84 -6.20 -10.06
N VAL A 39 -1.86 -6.40 -8.76
CA VAL A 39 -1.34 -7.61 -8.11
C VAL A 39 -2.01 -8.87 -8.67
N GLN A 40 -3.32 -8.83 -8.85
CA GLN A 40 -4.08 -9.97 -9.32
C GLN A 40 -3.83 -10.31 -10.80
N LYS A 41 -3.41 -9.34 -11.61
CA LYS A 41 -3.29 -9.51 -13.05
C LYS A 41 -1.87 -9.64 -13.55
N THR A 42 -0.90 -9.05 -12.86
CA THR A 42 0.46 -8.98 -13.39
C THR A 42 1.21 -10.30 -13.23
N ASP A 43 2.07 -10.57 -14.20
CA ASP A 43 3.06 -11.64 -14.11
C ASP A 43 4.48 -11.08 -14.04
N ASP A 44 4.61 -9.77 -13.88
CA ASP A 44 5.89 -9.10 -13.74
C ASP A 44 6.20 -8.85 -12.26
N LYS A 45 7.34 -9.39 -11.82
CA LYS A 45 7.77 -9.26 -10.43
C LYS A 45 7.91 -7.81 -9.97
N ALA A 46 8.56 -6.98 -10.78
CA ALA A 46 8.80 -5.57 -10.42
C ALA A 46 7.48 -4.82 -10.27
N GLU A 47 6.54 -5.07 -11.17
CA GLU A 47 5.22 -4.45 -11.11
C GLU A 47 4.43 -4.89 -9.88
N MET A 48 4.47 -6.20 -9.57
CA MET A 48 3.81 -6.73 -8.38
C MET A 48 4.38 -6.15 -7.09
N VAL A 49 5.70 -6.10 -6.97
CA VAL A 49 6.35 -5.54 -5.79
C VAL A 49 5.99 -4.06 -5.63
N ARG A 50 5.95 -3.30 -6.73
CA ARG A 50 5.56 -1.90 -6.69
C ARG A 50 4.11 -1.74 -6.23
N ALA A 51 3.20 -2.52 -6.80
CA ALA A 51 1.78 -2.46 -6.44
C ALA A 51 1.56 -2.82 -4.97
N LEU A 52 2.20 -3.87 -4.48
CA LEU A 52 2.11 -4.25 -3.07
C LEU A 52 2.71 -3.19 -2.15
N THR A 53 3.80 -2.56 -2.55
CA THR A 53 4.42 -1.47 -1.78
C THR A 53 3.48 -0.27 -1.71
N ASP A 54 2.83 0.08 -2.82
CA ASP A 54 1.84 1.16 -2.84
C ASP A 54 0.66 0.83 -1.91
N MET A 55 0.20 -0.41 -1.90
CA MET A 55 -0.86 -0.85 -0.99
C MET A 55 -0.45 -0.71 0.47
N ARG A 56 0.80 -1.09 0.78
CA ARG A 56 1.31 -0.99 2.15
C ARG A 56 1.35 0.47 2.61
N THR A 57 1.84 1.35 1.75
CA THR A 57 1.90 2.78 2.03
C THR A 57 0.49 3.36 2.25
N ALA A 58 -0.46 3.01 1.38
CA ALA A 58 -1.83 3.49 1.50
C ALA A 58 -2.51 2.97 2.77
N ALA A 59 -2.30 1.70 3.12
CA ALA A 59 -2.86 1.15 4.35
C ALA A 59 -2.28 1.80 5.60
N ALA A 60 -0.99 2.10 5.59
CA ALA A 60 -0.34 2.82 6.70
C ALA A 60 -0.87 4.25 6.81
N ASP A 61 -1.05 4.95 5.68
CA ASP A 61 -1.62 6.30 5.66
C ASP A 61 -3.07 6.28 6.15
N ALA A 62 -3.85 5.28 5.76
CA ALA A 62 -5.25 5.14 6.21
C ALA A 62 -5.37 5.06 7.74
N LYS A 63 -4.35 4.58 8.43
CA LYS A 63 -4.34 4.56 9.90
C LYS A 63 -4.28 5.96 10.51
N THR A 64 -3.81 6.94 9.77
CA THR A 64 -3.73 8.34 10.23
C THR A 64 -5.05 9.08 10.05
N HIS A 65 -6.02 8.48 9.38
CA HIS A 65 -7.32 9.07 9.11
C HIS A 65 -8.41 8.45 9.98
N THR A 66 -9.51 9.15 10.11
CA THR A 66 -10.68 8.67 10.84
C THR A 66 -11.80 8.43 9.84
N PRO A 67 -12.39 7.21 9.80
CA PRO A 67 -13.58 6.99 8.97
C PRO A 67 -14.72 7.91 9.40
N ASP A 68 -15.52 8.35 8.45
CA ASP A 68 -16.64 9.25 8.73
C ASP A 68 -17.57 8.71 9.83
N LYS A 69 -17.79 7.40 9.82
CA LYS A 69 -18.64 6.73 10.82
C LYS A 69 -18.10 6.85 12.24
N LEU A 70 -16.79 7.06 12.40
CA LEU A 70 -16.12 7.18 13.69
C LEU A 70 -15.74 8.63 14.02
N GLU A 71 -16.19 9.57 13.21
CA GLU A 71 -15.87 10.98 13.43
C GLU A 71 -16.31 11.42 14.82
N GLY A 72 -15.44 12.18 15.48
CA GLY A 72 -15.69 12.67 16.84
C GLY A 72 -15.30 11.70 17.94
N GLN A 73 -14.91 10.47 17.61
CA GLN A 73 -14.45 9.53 18.63
C GLN A 73 -13.01 9.83 19.06
N ALA A 74 -12.71 9.52 20.32
CA ALA A 74 -11.35 9.66 20.82
C ALA A 74 -10.40 8.70 20.05
N ALA A 75 -9.17 9.14 19.84
CA ALA A 75 -8.17 8.37 19.11
C ALA A 75 -7.90 6.99 19.74
N ASP A 76 -8.14 6.84 21.04
CA ASP A 76 -7.95 5.59 21.76
C ASP A 76 -9.27 4.88 22.09
N SER A 77 -10.38 5.27 21.44
CA SER A 77 -11.65 4.58 21.61
C SER A 77 -11.55 3.12 21.14
N ALA A 78 -12.41 2.26 21.67
CA ALA A 78 -12.45 0.86 21.27
C ALA A 78 -12.66 0.71 19.76
N GLN A 79 -13.53 1.52 19.17
CA GLN A 79 -13.82 1.45 17.73
C GLN A 79 -12.64 1.93 16.88
N MET A 80 -11.91 2.95 17.32
CA MET A 80 -10.69 3.38 16.63
C MET A 80 -9.59 2.34 16.72
N LYS A 81 -9.47 1.66 17.85
CA LYS A 81 -8.54 0.52 18.00
C LYS A 81 -8.91 -0.62 17.07
N ASP A 82 -10.18 -0.92 16.94
CA ASP A 82 -10.65 -1.95 16.00
C ASP A 82 -10.35 -1.57 14.55
N TYR A 83 -10.55 -0.31 14.19
CA TYR A 83 -10.21 0.21 12.88
C TYR A 83 -8.71 0.04 12.57
N HIS A 84 -7.85 0.44 13.51
CA HIS A 84 -6.40 0.27 13.36
C HIS A 84 -6.02 -1.22 13.27
N ALA A 85 -6.68 -2.08 14.04
CA ALA A 85 -6.40 -3.51 14.02
C ALA A 85 -6.71 -4.14 12.66
N VAL A 86 -7.79 -3.73 12.01
CA VAL A 86 -8.12 -4.20 10.65
C VAL A 86 -7.04 -3.77 9.65
N LEU A 87 -6.58 -2.54 9.74
CA LEU A 87 -5.51 -2.05 8.86
C LEU A 87 -4.18 -2.74 9.16
N ASP A 88 -3.86 -3.00 10.43
CA ASP A 88 -2.66 -3.75 10.79
C ASP A 88 -2.71 -5.18 10.25
N THR A 89 -3.87 -5.81 10.28
CA THR A 89 -4.07 -7.13 9.68
C THR A 89 -3.83 -7.08 8.17
N LEU A 90 -4.36 -6.08 7.49
CA LEU A 90 -4.14 -5.89 6.06
C LEU A 90 -2.65 -5.68 5.75
N ILE A 91 -1.97 -4.83 6.52
CA ILE A 91 -0.53 -4.57 6.35
C ILE A 91 0.27 -5.85 6.51
N GLY A 92 -0.04 -6.67 7.52
CA GLY A 92 0.61 -7.96 7.71
C GLY A 92 0.41 -8.90 6.52
N GLN A 93 -0.78 -8.95 5.97
CA GLN A 93 -1.09 -9.74 4.78
C GLN A 93 -0.34 -9.22 3.55
N ILE A 94 -0.26 -7.91 3.40
CA ILE A 94 0.51 -7.28 2.31
C ILE A 94 1.99 -7.63 2.46
N ASP A 95 2.53 -7.56 3.66
CA ASP A 95 3.94 -7.90 3.92
C ASP A 95 4.23 -9.37 3.58
N ASP A 96 3.32 -10.28 3.90
CA ASP A 96 3.47 -11.69 3.54
C ASP A 96 3.47 -11.88 2.02
N SER A 97 2.57 -11.20 1.32
CA SER A 97 2.54 -11.22 -0.15
C SER A 97 3.80 -10.62 -0.76
N LEU A 98 4.31 -9.52 -0.20
CA LEU A 98 5.57 -8.89 -0.61
C LEU A 98 6.75 -9.84 -0.47
N LYS A 99 6.81 -10.56 0.62
CA LYS A 99 7.88 -11.54 0.85
C LYS A 99 7.90 -12.59 -0.23
N LEU A 100 6.74 -13.12 -0.60
CA LEU A 100 6.61 -14.10 -1.67
C LEU A 100 6.96 -13.50 -3.03
N ALA A 101 6.48 -12.31 -3.33
CA ALA A 101 6.78 -11.63 -4.59
C ALA A 101 8.28 -11.35 -4.73
N ASN A 102 8.94 -10.89 -3.67
CA ASN A 102 10.38 -10.65 -3.67
C ASN A 102 11.19 -11.94 -3.87
N ALA A 103 10.65 -13.07 -3.42
CA ALA A 103 11.27 -14.38 -3.63
C ALA A 103 10.99 -14.94 -5.03
N GLY A 104 10.21 -14.25 -5.84
CA GLY A 104 9.86 -14.68 -7.19
C GLY A 104 8.64 -15.61 -7.25
N ASP A 105 7.98 -15.86 -6.12
CA ASP A 105 6.77 -16.67 -6.06
C ASP A 105 5.54 -15.80 -6.28
N LEU A 106 5.29 -15.46 -7.54
CA LEU A 106 4.18 -14.58 -7.89
C LEU A 106 2.82 -15.27 -7.68
N ALA A 107 2.74 -16.56 -7.94
CA ALA A 107 1.52 -17.33 -7.70
C ALA A 107 1.17 -17.35 -6.21
N GLY A 108 2.16 -17.57 -5.35
CA GLY A 108 1.99 -17.52 -3.91
C GLY A 108 1.58 -16.13 -3.42
N ALA A 109 2.19 -15.09 -3.99
CA ALA A 109 1.84 -13.71 -3.67
C ALA A 109 0.38 -13.40 -4.01
N LYS A 110 -0.10 -13.88 -5.17
CA LYS A 110 -1.50 -13.71 -5.57
C LYS A 110 -2.45 -14.47 -4.64
N GLU A 111 -2.06 -15.66 -4.20
CA GLU A 111 -2.86 -16.43 -3.24
C GLU A 111 -2.99 -15.68 -1.92
N GLU A 112 -1.90 -15.14 -1.39
CA GLU A 112 -1.95 -14.30 -0.19
C GLU A 112 -2.82 -13.07 -0.40
N ALA A 113 -2.77 -12.46 -1.58
CA ALA A 113 -3.56 -11.27 -1.88
C ALA A 113 -5.07 -11.53 -1.86
N LYS A 114 -5.52 -12.76 -2.00
CA LYS A 114 -6.94 -13.09 -1.86
C LYS A 114 -7.46 -12.77 -0.44
N LYS A 115 -6.60 -12.84 0.54
CA LYS A 115 -6.96 -12.47 1.93
C LYS A 115 -7.29 -10.99 2.08
N PHE A 116 -6.71 -10.14 1.22
CA PHE A 116 -6.93 -8.70 1.26
C PHE A 116 -8.41 -8.36 1.06
N ALA A 117 -9.07 -9.07 0.15
CA ALA A 117 -10.49 -8.84 -0.13
C ALA A 117 -11.37 -9.16 1.08
N ALA A 118 -11.08 -10.25 1.78
CA ALA A 118 -11.83 -10.63 2.98
C ALA A 118 -11.64 -9.60 4.10
N THR A 119 -10.40 -9.14 4.31
CA THR A 119 -10.09 -8.12 5.30
C THR A 119 -10.76 -6.79 4.95
N ARG A 120 -10.70 -6.38 3.67
CA ARG A 120 -11.38 -5.18 3.18
C ARG A 120 -12.88 -5.26 3.44
N ASN A 121 -13.50 -6.38 3.10
CA ASN A 121 -14.95 -6.54 3.25
C ASN A 121 -15.36 -6.48 4.72
N ALA A 122 -14.60 -7.11 5.60
CA ALA A 122 -14.83 -7.05 7.04
C ALA A 122 -14.72 -5.61 7.56
N GLY A 123 -13.69 -4.88 7.12
CA GLY A 123 -13.51 -3.48 7.51
C GLY A 123 -14.61 -2.58 6.99
N HIS A 124 -15.00 -2.73 5.73
CA HIS A 124 -16.09 -1.95 5.15
C HIS A 124 -17.41 -2.21 5.85
N LYS A 125 -17.69 -3.46 6.21
CA LYS A 125 -18.91 -3.81 6.92
C LYS A 125 -19.00 -3.13 8.29
N GLN A 126 -17.87 -2.94 8.94
CA GLN A 126 -17.80 -2.38 10.30
C GLN A 126 -17.68 -0.86 10.31
N PHE A 127 -16.95 -0.27 9.35
CA PHE A 127 -16.52 1.14 9.42
C PHE A 127 -17.04 2.02 8.26
N ARG A 128 -17.85 1.49 7.37
CA ARG A 128 -18.36 2.24 6.22
C ARG A 128 -19.86 2.51 6.27
#